data_c2a0f4f99e4fa2e0f2dd8bbbd808033b
#
_entry.id   c2a0f4f99e4fa2e0f2dd8bbbd808033b
#
_cell.length_a   1.000
_cell.length_b   1.000
_cell.length_c   1.000
_cell.angle_alpha   90.00
_cell.angle_beta   90.00
_cell.angle_gamma   90.00
#
_symmetry.space_group_name_H-M   'P 1'
#
loop_
_entity.id
_entity.type
_entity.pdbx_description
1 polymer ?
#
loop_
_entity_poly.entity_id
_entity_poly.type
_entity_poly.pdbx_seq_one_letter_code
_entity_poly.pdbx_strand_id
1 'polypeptide(L)'
;MGNKKYKFSGHQTFVFRYGWLEKGVRAIAECPTVFSEVDALVHLGVGKNMVDSIRHWCQVTQLVEPDPNIEKNTGRHLRPTNIAKHLLLNCGWDPFLEDDASLWLIHWLLITNPSTGTAWQLLFSRFNRPDFTKWFIL
;
A
#
# COMPACT_ATOMS: atom_id res chain seq x y z
N MET A 1 16.22 17.36 -13.40
CA MET A 1 16.33 16.18 -12.51
C MET A 1 15.32 16.32 -11.40
N GLY A 2 14.23 15.58 -11.45
CA GLY A 2 13.20 15.61 -10.40
C GLY A 2 13.78 15.07 -9.10
N ASN A 3 13.61 15.80 -8.02
CA ASN A 3 14.04 15.42 -6.68
C ASN A 3 13.25 14.14 -6.28
N LYS A 4 13.88 12.96 -6.39
CA LYS A 4 13.28 11.70 -5.95
C LYS A 4 13.10 11.76 -4.44
N LYS A 5 11.88 11.92 -4.01
CA LYS A 5 11.53 11.97 -2.60
C LYS A 5 11.52 10.53 -2.07
N TYR A 6 12.52 10.17 -1.29
CA TYR A 6 12.60 8.86 -0.63
C TYR A 6 11.68 8.81 0.60
N LYS A 7 10.95 7.72 0.76
CA LYS A 7 10.07 7.53 1.92
C LYS A 7 10.38 6.18 2.58
N PHE A 8 10.84 6.22 3.83
CA PHE A 8 11.24 5.03 4.62
C PHE A 8 10.27 4.70 5.75
N SER A 9 9.24 5.50 5.97
CA SER A 9 8.29 5.36 7.06
C SER A 9 6.86 5.56 6.60
N GLY A 10 5.90 5.23 7.44
CA GLY A 10 4.46 5.38 7.18
C GLY A 10 3.63 4.17 7.65
N HIS A 11 4.29 3.05 7.95
CA HIS A 11 3.63 1.82 8.42
C HIS A 11 3.33 1.82 9.92
N GLN A 12 3.61 2.91 10.65
CA GLN A 12 3.37 3.05 12.10
C GLN A 12 3.90 1.86 12.91
N THR A 13 5.08 1.32 12.53
CA THR A 13 5.71 0.12 13.10
C THR A 13 4.96 -1.21 12.90
N PHE A 14 3.81 -1.21 12.25
CA PHE A 14 3.08 -2.44 11.95
C PHE A 14 3.65 -3.15 10.72
N VAL A 15 3.88 -4.43 10.86
CA VAL A 15 4.26 -5.30 9.74
C VAL A 15 3.09 -5.44 8.76
N PHE A 16 3.41 -5.81 7.53
CA PHE A 16 2.44 -6.11 6.50
C PHE A 16 1.48 -7.25 6.91
N ARG A 17 0.19 -7.06 6.61
CA ARG A 17 -0.86 -8.06 6.78
C ARG A 17 -1.76 -8.05 5.55
N TYR A 18 -1.88 -9.20 4.85
CA TYR A 18 -2.63 -9.23 3.57
C TYR A 18 -4.12 -8.91 3.73
N GLY A 19 -4.76 -9.30 4.82
CA GLY A 19 -6.14 -8.92 5.10
C GLY A 19 -6.38 -7.40 5.20
N TRP A 20 -5.32 -6.62 5.39
CA TRP A 20 -5.41 -5.17 5.38
C TRP A 20 -5.54 -4.59 3.97
N LEU A 21 -4.99 -5.26 2.95
CA LEU A 21 -5.09 -4.81 1.57
C LEU A 21 -6.54 -4.91 1.07
N GLU A 22 -7.17 -6.06 1.28
CA GLU A 22 -8.58 -6.26 0.92
C GLU A 22 -9.46 -5.25 1.65
N LYS A 23 -9.29 -5.15 2.97
CA LYS A 23 -10.04 -4.22 3.82
C LYS A 23 -9.90 -2.76 3.35
N GLY A 24 -8.69 -2.31 3.09
CA GLY A 24 -8.40 -0.94 2.67
C GLY A 24 -8.94 -0.63 1.27
N VAL A 25 -8.76 -1.55 0.33
CA VAL A 25 -9.24 -1.39 -1.05
C VAL A 25 -10.76 -1.35 -1.10
N ARG A 26 -11.48 -2.20 -0.36
CA ARG A 26 -12.94 -2.15 -0.26
C ARG A 26 -13.42 -0.86 0.35
N ALA A 27 -12.84 -0.45 1.47
CA ALA A 27 -13.24 0.78 2.14
C ALA A 27 -13.10 2.01 1.21
N ILE A 28 -12.01 2.08 0.42
CA ILE A 28 -11.83 3.16 -0.56
C ILE A 28 -12.81 3.05 -1.72
N ALA A 29 -13.15 1.85 -2.18
CA ALA A 29 -14.12 1.67 -3.24
C ALA A 29 -15.52 2.16 -2.83
N GLU A 30 -15.87 2.04 -1.55
CA GLU A 30 -17.13 2.53 -0.97
C GLU A 30 -17.06 4.03 -0.64
N CYS A 31 -15.96 4.48 -0.06
CA CYS A 31 -15.74 5.87 0.35
C CYS A 31 -14.31 6.32 0.01
N PRO A 32 -14.09 7.08 -1.08
CA PRO A 32 -12.76 7.54 -1.51
C PRO A 32 -11.98 8.34 -0.48
N THR A 33 -12.65 8.94 0.50
CA THR A 33 -12.06 9.77 1.57
C THR A 33 -11.95 9.05 2.91
N VAL A 34 -12.31 7.77 2.99
CA VAL A 34 -12.44 7.00 4.24
C VAL A 34 -11.24 7.19 5.20
N PHE A 35 -10.02 7.19 4.70
CA PHE A 35 -8.83 7.37 5.54
C PHE A 35 -8.63 8.79 6.08
N SER A 36 -9.43 9.74 5.63
CA SER A 36 -9.40 11.14 6.08
C SER A 36 -10.63 11.51 6.92
N GLU A 37 -11.56 10.58 7.07
CA GLU A 37 -12.77 10.76 7.86
C GLU A 37 -12.49 10.58 9.36
N VAL A 38 -13.28 11.26 10.18
CA VAL A 38 -13.15 11.20 11.65
C VAL A 38 -13.51 9.80 12.17
N ASP A 39 -14.40 9.12 11.50
CA ASP A 39 -14.94 7.80 11.84
C ASP A 39 -14.28 6.65 11.07
N ALA A 40 -13.14 6.91 10.40
CA ALA A 40 -12.33 5.88 9.74
C ALA A 40 -12.06 4.66 10.63
N LEU A 41 -11.90 4.89 11.94
CA LEU A 41 -11.71 3.84 12.95
C LEU A 41 -12.88 2.86 13.00
N VAL A 42 -14.09 3.40 12.90
CA VAL A 42 -15.34 2.63 12.96
C VAL A 42 -15.53 1.86 11.65
N HIS A 43 -15.35 2.54 10.51
CA HIS A 43 -15.49 1.92 9.20
C HIS A 43 -14.52 0.76 8.99
N LEU A 44 -13.27 0.91 9.43
CA LEU A 44 -12.25 -0.11 9.28
C LEU A 44 -12.22 -1.12 10.45
N GLY A 45 -12.87 -0.81 11.58
CA GLY A 45 -12.88 -1.66 12.77
C GLY A 45 -11.49 -1.87 13.39
N VAL A 46 -10.63 -0.85 13.35
CA VAL A 46 -9.24 -0.90 13.82
C VAL A 46 -8.84 0.39 14.52
N GLY A 47 -7.74 0.37 15.31
CA GLY A 47 -7.22 1.57 15.97
C GLY A 47 -6.59 2.58 15.00
N LYS A 48 -6.44 3.83 15.43
CA LYS A 48 -5.96 4.95 14.61
C LYS A 48 -4.64 4.65 13.88
N ASN A 49 -3.63 4.18 14.59
CA ASN A 49 -2.33 3.87 13.97
C ASN A 49 -2.43 2.72 12.96
N MET A 50 -3.39 1.82 13.13
CA MET A 50 -3.67 0.77 12.15
C MET A 50 -4.35 1.32 10.90
N VAL A 51 -5.22 2.33 11.02
CA VAL A 51 -5.80 3.04 9.86
C VAL A 51 -4.69 3.62 8.99
N ASP A 52 -3.75 4.35 9.59
CA ASP A 52 -2.61 4.91 8.87
C ASP A 52 -1.75 3.82 8.23
N SER A 53 -1.54 2.71 8.92
CA SER A 53 -0.77 1.58 8.42
C SER A 53 -1.46 0.88 7.25
N ILE A 54 -2.77 0.65 7.32
CA ILE A 54 -3.56 0.09 6.21
C ILE A 54 -3.43 0.99 4.97
N ARG A 55 -3.65 2.28 5.15
CA ARG A 55 -3.48 3.27 4.07
C ARG A 55 -2.09 3.18 3.46
N HIS A 56 -1.04 3.17 4.30
CA HIS A 56 0.35 3.06 3.84
C HIS A 56 0.57 1.80 3.00
N TRP A 57 0.18 0.63 3.51
CA TRP A 57 0.38 -0.64 2.80
C TRP A 57 -0.39 -0.72 1.49
N CYS A 58 -1.62 -0.21 1.43
CA CYS A 58 -2.39 -0.14 0.18
C CYS A 58 -1.71 0.76 -0.87
N GLN A 59 -1.11 1.88 -0.45
CA GLN A 59 -0.41 2.78 -1.36
C GLN A 59 0.95 2.25 -1.80
N VAL A 60 1.73 1.68 -0.88
CA VAL A 60 3.08 1.20 -1.21
C VAL A 60 3.04 -0.04 -2.10
N THR A 61 2.02 -0.87 -1.99
CA THR A 61 1.76 -2.01 -2.88
C THR A 61 1.06 -1.60 -4.20
N GLN A 62 0.88 -0.31 -4.43
CA GLN A 62 0.25 0.22 -5.66
C GLN A 62 -1.17 -0.31 -5.91
N LEU A 63 -1.87 -0.76 -4.88
CA LEU A 63 -3.28 -1.16 -4.99
C LEU A 63 -4.22 0.03 -4.89
N VAL A 64 -3.75 1.13 -4.31
CA VAL A 64 -4.48 2.37 -4.14
C VAL A 64 -3.61 3.55 -4.55
N GLU A 65 -4.21 4.49 -5.24
CA GLU A 65 -3.57 5.72 -5.71
C GLU A 65 -4.43 6.96 -5.41
N PRO A 66 -3.83 8.15 -5.35
CA PRO A 66 -4.60 9.39 -5.35
C PRO A 66 -5.45 9.49 -6.62
N ASP A 67 -6.71 9.92 -6.49
CA ASP A 67 -7.58 10.09 -7.65
C ASP A 67 -7.07 11.25 -8.54
N PRO A 68 -6.65 10.98 -9.78
CA PRO A 68 -6.14 11.99 -10.70
C PRO A 68 -7.22 12.93 -11.24
N ASN A 69 -8.49 12.57 -11.11
CA ASN A 69 -9.61 13.40 -11.58
C ASN A 69 -9.92 14.54 -10.61
N ILE A 70 -9.34 14.52 -9.41
CA ILE A 70 -9.54 15.56 -8.40
C ILE A 70 -8.41 16.57 -8.50
N GLU A 71 -8.74 17.79 -8.93
CA GLU A 71 -7.78 18.89 -8.96
C GLU A 71 -7.24 19.19 -7.55
N LYS A 72 -5.91 19.42 -7.46
CA LYS A 72 -5.24 19.72 -6.19
C LYS A 72 -5.48 18.67 -5.10
N ASN A 73 -5.60 17.40 -5.51
CA ASN A 73 -5.74 16.29 -4.57
C ASN A 73 -4.50 16.18 -3.67
N THR A 74 -4.68 16.48 -2.39
CA THR A 74 -3.62 16.37 -1.37
C THR A 74 -3.44 14.93 -0.85
N GLY A 75 -3.99 13.95 -1.57
CA GLY A 75 -4.01 12.54 -1.16
C GLY A 75 -5.21 12.18 -0.28
N ARG A 76 -6.19 13.07 -0.10
CA ARG A 76 -7.42 12.78 0.65
C ARG A 76 -8.36 11.86 -0.12
N HIS A 77 -8.51 12.10 -1.42
CA HIS A 77 -9.33 11.28 -2.30
C HIS A 77 -8.45 10.19 -2.91
N LEU A 78 -8.77 8.97 -2.62
CA LEU A 78 -8.06 7.78 -3.10
C LEU A 78 -9.00 6.95 -3.96
N ARG A 79 -8.42 6.18 -4.87
CA ARG A 79 -9.16 5.20 -5.67
C ARG A 79 -8.39 3.88 -5.78
N PRO A 80 -9.08 2.75 -5.93
CA PRO A 80 -8.44 1.49 -6.28
C PRO A 80 -7.83 1.57 -7.67
N THR A 81 -6.61 1.05 -7.83
CA THR A 81 -5.99 0.87 -9.15
C THR A 81 -6.71 -0.23 -9.95
N ASN A 82 -6.46 -0.31 -11.25
CA ASN A 82 -7.05 -1.36 -12.08
C ASN A 82 -6.65 -2.77 -11.58
N ILE A 83 -5.40 -2.94 -11.16
CA ILE A 83 -4.93 -4.21 -10.58
C ILE A 83 -5.73 -4.56 -9.33
N ALA A 84 -5.91 -3.59 -8.42
CA ALA A 84 -6.68 -3.82 -7.20
C ALA A 84 -8.14 -4.21 -7.48
N LYS A 85 -8.77 -3.59 -8.49
CA LYS A 85 -10.13 -3.92 -8.90
C LYS A 85 -10.23 -5.36 -9.40
N HIS A 86 -9.31 -5.78 -10.26
CA HIS A 86 -9.32 -7.14 -10.81
C HIS A 86 -8.90 -8.19 -9.79
N LEU A 87 -8.04 -7.86 -8.86
CA LEU A 87 -7.54 -8.81 -7.86
C LEU A 87 -8.54 -8.99 -6.71
N LEU A 88 -9.03 -7.88 -6.12
CA LEU A 88 -9.70 -7.88 -4.82
C LEU A 88 -11.19 -7.53 -4.85
N LEU A 89 -11.69 -6.85 -5.91
CA LEU A 89 -13.07 -6.37 -5.96
C LEU A 89 -13.92 -7.15 -6.97
N ASN A 90 -15.26 -7.11 -6.79
CA ASN A 90 -16.23 -7.59 -7.78
C ASN A 90 -15.98 -9.02 -8.28
N CYS A 91 -15.85 -9.98 -7.37
CA CYS A 91 -15.47 -11.37 -7.71
C CYS A 91 -14.10 -11.44 -8.39
N GLY A 92 -13.17 -10.64 -7.89
CA GLY A 92 -11.79 -10.59 -8.37
C GLY A 92 -11.09 -11.94 -8.39
N TRP A 93 -9.91 -11.99 -8.96
CA TRP A 93 -9.14 -13.22 -9.15
C TRP A 93 -8.80 -13.92 -7.83
N ASP A 94 -8.49 -13.13 -6.80
CA ASP A 94 -8.12 -13.66 -5.47
C ASP A 94 -8.44 -12.64 -4.37
N PRO A 95 -9.73 -12.50 -3.99
CA PRO A 95 -10.15 -11.48 -3.04
C PRO A 95 -9.52 -11.61 -1.64
N PHE A 96 -9.09 -12.80 -1.27
CA PHE A 96 -8.52 -13.08 0.06
C PHE A 96 -7.01 -13.33 0.05
N LEU A 97 -6.35 -13.21 -1.12
CA LEU A 97 -4.91 -13.39 -1.29
C LEU A 97 -4.44 -14.78 -0.81
N GLU A 98 -5.16 -15.81 -1.21
CA GLU A 98 -4.87 -17.20 -0.87
C GLU A 98 -3.92 -17.86 -1.88
N ASP A 99 -3.78 -17.30 -3.09
CA ASP A 99 -2.90 -17.79 -4.13
C ASP A 99 -1.49 -17.18 -4.01
N ASP A 100 -0.47 -18.00 -4.04
CA ASP A 100 0.93 -17.58 -4.00
C ASP A 100 1.28 -16.62 -5.16
N ALA A 101 0.66 -16.78 -6.33
CA ALA A 101 0.85 -15.88 -7.46
C ALA A 101 0.39 -14.45 -7.15
N SER A 102 -0.70 -14.29 -6.39
CA SER A 102 -1.16 -13.00 -5.91
C SER A 102 -0.17 -12.34 -4.95
N LEU A 103 0.45 -13.13 -4.07
CA LEU A 103 1.48 -12.63 -3.15
C LEU A 103 2.73 -12.19 -3.91
N TRP A 104 3.15 -12.94 -4.94
CA TRP A 104 4.25 -12.54 -5.82
C TRP A 104 3.93 -11.27 -6.61
N LEU A 105 2.70 -11.10 -7.09
CA LEU A 105 2.26 -9.87 -7.75
C LEU A 105 2.34 -8.68 -6.80
N ILE A 106 1.86 -8.81 -5.57
CA ILE A 106 1.96 -7.75 -4.55
C ILE A 106 3.41 -7.42 -4.22
N HIS A 107 4.26 -8.44 -4.07
CA HIS A 107 5.69 -8.23 -3.87
C HIS A 107 6.32 -7.45 -5.04
N TRP A 108 6.01 -7.83 -6.27
CA TRP A 108 6.45 -7.11 -7.47
C TRP A 108 6.02 -5.63 -7.44
N LEU A 109 4.74 -5.36 -7.16
CA LEU A 109 4.22 -4.00 -7.06
C LEU A 109 4.92 -3.18 -5.98
N LEU A 110 5.22 -3.81 -4.84
CA LEU A 110 5.93 -3.19 -3.72
C LEU A 110 7.36 -2.77 -4.11
N ILE A 111 8.13 -3.68 -4.69
CA ILE A 111 9.55 -3.43 -5.03
C ILE A 111 9.73 -2.53 -6.25
N THR A 112 8.72 -2.41 -7.09
CA THR A 112 8.74 -1.52 -8.26
C THR A 112 8.22 -0.11 -7.97
N ASN A 113 7.75 0.16 -6.76
CA ASN A 113 7.26 1.47 -6.35
C ASN A 113 8.41 2.41 -5.94
N PRO A 114 8.80 3.38 -6.78
CA PRO A 114 9.96 4.23 -6.52
C PRO A 114 9.70 5.34 -5.52
N SER A 115 8.43 5.63 -5.22
CA SER A 115 8.05 6.84 -4.48
C SER A 115 7.76 6.57 -3.00
N THR A 116 7.13 5.45 -2.69
CA THR A 116 6.68 5.14 -1.33
C THR A 116 7.26 3.86 -0.75
N GLY A 117 7.72 2.94 -1.62
CA GLY A 117 8.35 1.67 -1.25
C GLY A 117 9.88 1.70 -1.25
N THR A 118 10.51 2.82 -0.92
CA THR A 118 11.95 3.07 -1.13
C THR A 118 12.83 2.00 -0.48
N ALA A 119 12.58 1.64 0.77
CA ALA A 119 13.39 0.63 1.47
C ALA A 119 13.34 -0.73 0.77
N TRP A 120 12.14 -1.17 0.38
CA TRP A 120 11.92 -2.42 -0.34
C TRP A 120 12.55 -2.40 -1.73
N GLN A 121 12.37 -1.30 -2.46
CA GLN A 121 12.99 -1.12 -3.77
C GLN A 121 14.52 -1.18 -3.68
N LEU A 122 15.13 -0.48 -2.74
CA LEU A 122 16.58 -0.48 -2.56
C LEU A 122 17.09 -1.87 -2.18
N LEU A 123 16.42 -2.54 -1.23
CA LEU A 123 16.81 -3.87 -0.78
C LEU A 123 16.78 -4.89 -1.93
N PHE A 124 15.69 -4.95 -2.68
CA PHE A 124 15.51 -5.98 -3.72
C PHE A 124 16.07 -5.62 -5.09
N SER A 125 16.32 -4.31 -5.39
CA SER A 125 16.80 -3.89 -6.71
C SER A 125 18.26 -3.48 -6.73
N ARG A 126 18.82 -3.03 -5.60
CA ARG A 126 20.17 -2.46 -5.55
C ARG A 126 21.12 -3.13 -4.56
N PHE A 127 20.58 -3.83 -3.59
CA PHE A 127 21.40 -4.53 -2.62
C PHE A 127 21.90 -5.84 -3.24
N ASN A 128 23.20 -5.91 -3.49
CA ASN A 128 23.85 -7.02 -4.22
C ASN A 128 24.90 -7.74 -3.35
N ARG A 129 24.62 -7.93 -2.07
CA ARG A 129 25.49 -8.70 -1.19
C ARG A 129 24.80 -10.02 -0.81
N PRO A 130 25.51 -11.18 -0.88
CA PRO A 130 24.96 -12.47 -0.49
C PRO A 130 24.68 -12.54 1.02
N ASP A 131 25.49 -11.84 1.81
CA ASP A 131 25.37 -11.81 3.26
C ASP A 131 25.10 -10.38 3.75
N PHE A 132 24.16 -10.24 4.68
CA PHE A 132 23.87 -8.97 5.35
C PHE A 132 23.44 -9.17 6.78
N THR A 133 23.77 -8.21 7.62
CA THR A 133 23.26 -8.10 9.00
C THR A 133 22.43 -6.82 9.10
N LYS A 134 21.62 -6.71 10.15
CA LYS A 134 20.82 -5.49 10.40
C LYS A 134 21.62 -4.20 10.40
N TRP A 135 22.93 -4.25 10.65
CA TRP A 135 23.82 -3.10 10.67
C TRP A 135 24.19 -2.57 9.28
N PHE A 136 23.94 -3.34 8.22
CA PHE A 136 24.17 -2.91 6.83
C PHE A 136 22.96 -2.27 6.17
N ILE A 137 21.82 -2.28 6.84
CA ILE A 137 20.53 -1.77 6.30
C ILE A 137 20.21 -0.38 6.85
N LEU A 138 20.91 0.03 7.90
CA LEU A 138 20.86 1.37 8.46
C LEU A 138 21.99 2.23 7.90
#